data_7304d7d38d94daae6b4b6f3d5afd3bc1
#
_entry.id   7304d7d38d94daae6b4b6f3d5afd3bc1
#
_cell.length_a   1.000
_cell.length_b   1.000
_cell.length_c   1.000
_cell.angle_alpha   90.00
_cell.angle_beta   90.00
_cell.angle_gamma   90.00
#
_symmetry.space_group_name_H-M   'P 1'
#
loop_
_entity.id
_entity.type
_entity.pdbx_description
1 polymer ?
#
loop_
_entity_poly.entity_id
_entity_poly.type
_entity_poly.pdbx_seq_one_letter_code
_entity_poly.pdbx_strand_id
1 'polypeptide(L)'
;MSFLKKWKTNWDLKSLTFDQLFDVIVTVVTKQLDELEKDEVTLEANLVIDFEADSVDVVAMLLYLEDMFKNASETTRTVVPTDKLGQIVLVEDILDIMYEVLLEIESKMDPFVKIKPDFDALEKQKKMGELYSNN
;
A
#
# COMPACT_ATOMS: atom_id res chain seq x y z
N MET A 1 2.33 -23.37 8.78
CA MET A 1 3.32 -23.28 7.71
C MET A 1 3.15 -21.94 7.00
N SER A 2 4.17 -21.11 7.00
CA SER A 2 4.11 -19.86 6.26
C SER A 2 4.63 -20.12 4.84
N PHE A 3 3.84 -19.72 3.86
CA PHE A 3 4.26 -19.79 2.47
C PHE A 3 5.06 -18.56 2.14
N LEU A 4 6.16 -18.76 1.41
CA LEU A 4 6.93 -17.63 0.92
C LEU A 4 6.07 -16.85 -0.09
N LYS A 5 6.06 -15.55 0.07
CA LYS A 5 5.39 -14.67 -0.87
C LYS A 5 6.20 -14.65 -2.16
N LYS A 6 5.51 -14.70 -3.29
CA LYS A 6 6.16 -14.81 -4.60
C LYS A 6 7.18 -13.71 -4.85
N TRP A 7 6.86 -12.49 -4.44
CA TRP A 7 7.74 -11.34 -4.66
C TRP A 7 9.06 -11.44 -3.91
N LYS A 8 9.13 -12.26 -2.85
CA LYS A 8 10.38 -12.46 -2.11
C LYS A 8 11.40 -13.29 -2.89
N THR A 9 10.92 -14.19 -3.74
CA THR A 9 11.79 -15.07 -4.52
C THR A 9 11.95 -14.61 -5.96
N ASN A 10 10.94 -13.95 -6.52
CA ASN A 10 10.96 -13.50 -7.90
C ASN A 10 10.11 -12.26 -8.08
N TRP A 11 10.76 -11.11 -8.21
CA TRP A 11 10.07 -9.84 -8.43
C TRP A 11 9.80 -9.68 -9.92
N ASP A 12 8.53 -9.76 -10.32
CA ASP A 12 8.10 -9.69 -11.72
C ASP A 12 7.47 -8.36 -12.13
N LEU A 13 7.16 -7.51 -11.17
CA LEU A 13 6.60 -6.19 -11.47
C LEU A 13 7.66 -5.33 -12.16
N LYS A 14 7.36 -4.83 -13.36
CA LYS A 14 8.35 -4.13 -14.18
C LYS A 14 8.32 -2.62 -14.00
N SER A 15 7.14 -2.07 -13.67
CA SER A 15 6.97 -0.63 -13.52
C SER A 15 7.61 -0.08 -12.25
N LEU A 16 7.69 -0.90 -11.21
CA LEU A 16 8.23 -0.49 -9.92
C LEU A 16 9.19 -1.54 -9.41
N THR A 17 10.29 -1.11 -8.81
CA THR A 17 11.17 -2.00 -8.07
C THR A 17 10.59 -2.28 -6.69
N PHE A 18 11.12 -3.30 -6.03
CA PHE A 18 10.77 -3.58 -4.64
C PHE A 18 10.97 -2.34 -3.77
N ASP A 19 12.13 -1.69 -3.90
CA ASP A 19 12.46 -0.51 -3.08
C ASP A 19 11.48 0.62 -3.31
N GLN A 20 11.06 0.84 -4.55
CA GLN A 20 10.10 1.88 -4.89
C GLN A 20 8.74 1.61 -4.26
N LEU A 21 8.24 0.37 -4.37
CA LEU A 21 6.95 0.02 -3.77
C LEU A 21 7.02 0.05 -2.25
N PHE A 22 8.11 -0.43 -1.68
CA PHE A 22 8.30 -0.38 -0.24
C PHE A 22 8.31 1.08 0.27
N ASP A 23 9.00 1.97 -0.46
CA ASP A 23 9.03 3.40 -0.10
C ASP A 23 7.63 4.01 -0.12
N VAL A 24 6.81 3.65 -1.11
CA VAL A 24 5.42 4.09 -1.16
C VAL A 24 4.66 3.63 0.09
N ILE A 25 4.82 2.38 0.46
CA ILE A 25 4.14 1.83 1.64
C ILE A 25 4.61 2.51 2.92
N VAL A 26 5.92 2.70 3.08
CA VAL A 26 6.47 3.41 4.25
C VAL A 26 5.89 4.83 4.33
N THR A 27 5.80 5.50 3.20
CA THR A 27 5.23 6.85 3.14
C THR A 27 3.77 6.86 3.59
N VAL A 28 2.99 5.89 3.14
CA VAL A 28 1.57 5.78 3.52
C VAL A 28 1.42 5.44 5.00
N VAL A 29 2.21 4.50 5.50
CA VAL A 29 2.15 4.11 6.92
C VAL A 29 2.50 5.30 7.81
N THR A 30 3.56 6.03 7.49
CA THR A 30 3.96 7.20 8.29
C THR A 30 3.03 8.39 8.10
N LYS A 31 2.31 8.45 6.97
CA LYS A 31 1.25 9.46 6.78
C LYS A 31 0.09 9.21 7.74
N GLN A 32 -0.35 7.96 7.84
CA GLN A 32 -1.47 7.60 8.71
C GLN A 32 -1.07 7.60 10.18
N LEU A 33 0.12 7.11 10.48
CA LEU A 33 0.64 7.00 11.84
C LEU A 33 1.83 7.97 11.97
N ASP A 34 1.51 9.24 12.07
CA ASP A 34 2.49 10.34 11.94
C ASP A 34 3.48 10.44 13.10
N GLU A 35 3.29 9.68 14.16
CA GLU A 35 4.26 9.59 15.25
C GLU A 35 5.44 8.69 14.90
N LEU A 36 5.31 7.88 13.84
CA LEU A 36 6.36 6.96 13.41
C LEU A 36 7.38 7.66 12.52
N GLU A 37 8.64 7.29 12.71
CA GLU A 37 9.69 7.65 11.77
C GLU A 37 9.77 6.58 10.68
N LYS A 38 10.23 6.98 9.49
CA LYS A 38 10.27 6.05 8.34
C LYS A 38 11.14 4.83 8.60
N ASP A 39 12.24 4.98 9.34
CA ASP A 39 13.15 3.88 9.63
C ASP A 39 12.58 2.86 10.62
N GLU A 40 11.49 3.20 11.30
CA GLU A 40 10.80 2.25 12.17
C GLU A 40 9.92 1.28 11.39
N VAL A 41 9.59 1.60 10.15
CA VAL A 41 8.69 0.80 9.32
C VAL A 41 9.51 -0.24 8.55
N THR A 42 9.51 -1.47 9.06
CA THR A 42 10.17 -2.60 8.42
C THR A 42 9.13 -3.58 7.90
N LEU A 43 9.55 -4.49 7.04
CA LEU A 43 8.65 -5.52 6.49
C LEU A 43 8.01 -6.38 7.57
N GLU A 44 8.79 -6.70 8.60
CA GLU A 44 8.37 -7.60 9.67
C GLU A 44 7.60 -6.90 10.79
N ALA A 45 7.53 -5.57 10.76
CA ALA A 45 6.83 -4.82 11.79
C ALA A 45 5.34 -5.21 11.82
N ASN A 46 4.83 -5.42 13.02
CA ASN A 46 3.43 -5.76 13.24
C ASN A 46 2.63 -4.48 13.43
N LEU A 47 1.66 -4.26 12.57
CA LEU A 47 0.91 -3.01 12.56
C LEU A 47 0.15 -2.78 13.88
N VAL A 48 -0.40 -3.83 14.47
CA VAL A 48 -1.16 -3.72 15.71
C VAL A 48 -0.24 -3.69 16.93
N ILE A 49 0.67 -4.66 17.01
CA ILE A 49 1.51 -4.83 18.20
C ILE A 49 2.58 -3.75 18.29
N ASP A 50 3.26 -3.47 17.18
CA ASP A 50 4.38 -2.53 17.20
C ASP A 50 3.93 -1.08 17.04
N PHE A 51 2.88 -0.85 16.25
CA PHE A 51 2.45 0.52 15.90
C PHE A 51 1.09 0.91 16.47
N GLU A 52 0.41 -0.01 17.14
CA GLU A 52 -0.90 0.23 17.76
C GLU A 52 -1.96 0.70 16.73
N ALA A 53 -1.82 0.28 15.48
CA ALA A 53 -2.80 0.58 14.44
C ALA A 53 -4.07 -0.23 14.65
N ASP A 54 -5.21 0.40 14.41
CA ASP A 54 -6.49 -0.30 14.43
C ASP A 54 -6.98 -0.56 13.00
N SER A 55 -8.17 -1.14 12.86
CA SER A 55 -8.73 -1.47 11.55
C SER A 55 -9.01 -0.21 10.71
N VAL A 56 -9.37 0.89 11.35
CA VAL A 56 -9.60 2.17 10.64
C VAL A 56 -8.29 2.67 10.03
N ASP A 57 -7.19 2.58 10.78
CA ASP A 57 -5.87 2.95 10.27
C ASP A 57 -5.50 2.13 9.05
N VAL A 58 -5.70 0.82 9.11
CA VAL A 58 -5.35 -0.07 7.99
C VAL A 58 -6.21 0.25 6.76
N VAL A 59 -7.51 0.45 6.94
CA VAL A 59 -8.40 0.86 5.84
C VAL A 59 -7.92 2.16 5.22
N ALA A 60 -7.54 3.13 6.05
CA ALA A 60 -7.05 4.43 5.56
C ALA A 60 -5.78 4.26 4.72
N MET A 61 -4.86 3.41 5.17
CA MET A 61 -3.64 3.12 4.42
C MET A 61 -3.95 2.54 3.04
N LEU A 62 -4.89 1.59 2.98
CA LEU A 62 -5.27 0.97 1.71
C LEU A 62 -5.95 1.99 0.77
N LEU A 63 -6.76 2.89 1.31
CA LEU A 63 -7.39 3.94 0.52
C LEU A 63 -6.37 4.94 -0.01
N TYR A 64 -5.35 5.29 0.79
CA TYR A 64 -4.26 6.14 0.31
C TYR A 64 -3.52 5.48 -0.84
N LEU A 65 -3.24 4.18 -0.72
CA LEU A 65 -2.57 3.42 -1.77
C LEU A 65 -3.40 3.37 -3.04
N GLU A 66 -4.70 3.12 -2.92
CA GLU A 66 -5.62 3.12 -4.06
C GLU A 66 -5.57 4.47 -4.77
N ASP A 67 -5.61 5.56 -4.01
CA ASP A 67 -5.59 6.91 -4.56
C ASP A 67 -4.27 7.24 -5.27
N MET A 68 -3.15 6.81 -4.69
CA MET A 68 -1.82 7.04 -5.28
C MET A 68 -1.66 6.32 -6.61
N PHE A 69 -2.34 5.21 -6.81
CA PHE A 69 -2.25 4.42 -8.05
C PHE A 69 -3.49 4.56 -8.93
N LYS A 70 -4.34 5.54 -8.65
CA LYS A 70 -5.59 5.77 -9.37
C LYS A 70 -5.38 6.00 -10.87
N ASN A 71 -4.28 6.66 -11.23
CA ASN A 71 -3.96 6.96 -12.62
C ASN A 71 -3.23 5.81 -13.32
N ALA A 72 -2.99 4.72 -12.63
CA ALA A 72 -2.27 3.58 -13.21
C ALA A 72 -3.07 2.92 -14.33
N SER A 73 -4.38 3.07 -14.31
CA SER A 73 -5.22 2.51 -15.34
C SER A 73 -6.49 3.36 -15.49
N GLU A 74 -6.71 3.91 -16.68
CA GLU A 74 -7.96 4.61 -16.99
C GLU A 74 -9.14 3.65 -17.11
N THR A 75 -8.86 2.35 -17.31
CA THR A 75 -9.88 1.36 -17.60
C THR A 75 -10.16 0.40 -16.45
N THR A 76 -9.23 0.25 -15.52
CA THR A 76 -9.43 -0.65 -14.38
C THR A 76 -9.28 0.13 -13.09
N ARG A 77 -10.37 0.24 -12.39
CA ARG A 77 -10.36 0.79 -11.05
C ARG A 77 -9.50 -0.14 -10.19
N THR A 78 -8.49 0.42 -9.55
CA THR A 78 -7.70 -0.33 -8.57
C THR A 78 -8.61 -0.59 -7.38
N VAL A 79 -9.17 -1.78 -7.31
CA VAL A 79 -9.98 -2.15 -6.16
C VAL A 79 -9.08 -2.90 -5.20
N VAL A 80 -8.76 -2.27 -4.08
CA VAL A 80 -8.05 -2.97 -3.02
C VAL A 80 -9.04 -3.95 -2.39
N PRO A 81 -8.72 -5.24 -2.35
CA PRO A 81 -9.66 -6.23 -1.84
C PRO A 81 -9.88 -6.05 -0.34
N THR A 82 -11.06 -5.57 0.03
CA THR A 82 -11.42 -5.35 1.44
C THR A 82 -11.64 -6.66 2.19
N ASP A 83 -11.88 -7.75 1.48
CA ASP A 83 -12.01 -9.07 2.09
C ASP A 83 -10.70 -9.59 2.69
N LYS A 84 -9.58 -8.97 2.31
CA LYS A 84 -8.26 -9.37 2.82
C LYS A 84 -7.81 -8.56 4.04
N LEU A 85 -8.63 -7.64 4.53
CA LEU A 85 -8.28 -6.81 5.68
C LEU A 85 -7.86 -7.62 6.91
N GLY A 86 -8.56 -8.71 7.19
CA GLY A 86 -8.24 -9.58 8.32
C GLY A 86 -6.93 -10.33 8.19
N GLN A 87 -6.34 -10.35 7.00
CA GLN A 87 -5.05 -10.99 6.74
C GLN A 87 -3.88 -10.04 6.87
N ILE A 88 -4.15 -8.75 7.02
CA ILE A 88 -3.10 -7.73 7.15
C ILE A 88 -2.68 -7.63 8.61
N VAL A 89 -1.50 -8.14 8.90
CA VAL A 89 -0.91 -8.13 10.23
C VAL A 89 0.43 -7.40 10.21
N LEU A 90 1.27 -7.72 9.23
CA LEU A 90 2.59 -7.13 9.09
C LEU A 90 2.61 -6.12 7.95
N VAL A 91 3.59 -5.22 7.97
CA VAL A 91 3.81 -4.29 6.87
C VAL A 91 3.95 -5.03 5.53
N GLU A 92 4.66 -6.16 5.53
CA GLU A 92 4.84 -6.95 4.31
C GLU A 92 3.53 -7.49 3.74
N ASP A 93 2.48 -7.62 4.55
CA ASP A 93 1.17 -8.05 4.06
C ASP A 93 0.55 -6.98 3.15
N ILE A 94 0.75 -5.71 3.48
CA ILE A 94 0.31 -4.61 2.63
C ILE A 94 1.07 -4.65 1.30
N LEU A 95 2.38 -4.85 1.36
CA LEU A 95 3.20 -4.94 0.16
C LEU A 95 2.76 -6.11 -0.72
N ASP A 96 2.44 -7.24 -0.12
CA ASP A 96 1.98 -8.43 -0.84
C ASP A 96 0.69 -8.14 -1.61
N ILE A 97 -0.27 -7.52 -0.95
CA ILE A 97 -1.54 -7.15 -1.59
C ILE A 97 -1.30 -6.18 -2.74
N MET A 98 -0.51 -5.15 -2.53
CA MET A 98 -0.23 -4.16 -3.56
C MET A 98 0.54 -4.76 -4.74
N TYR A 99 1.50 -5.63 -4.45
CA TYR A 99 2.25 -6.33 -5.49
C TYR A 99 1.30 -7.12 -6.42
N GLU A 100 0.40 -7.91 -5.83
CA GLU A 100 -0.53 -8.72 -6.61
C GLU A 100 -1.48 -7.84 -7.44
N VAL A 101 -2.02 -6.78 -6.85
CA VAL A 101 -2.91 -5.85 -7.54
C VAL A 101 -2.19 -5.18 -8.71
N LEU A 102 -0.99 -4.65 -8.47
CA LEU A 102 -0.22 -3.93 -9.49
C LEU A 102 0.28 -4.87 -10.58
N LEU A 103 0.63 -6.10 -10.24
CA LEU A 103 1.05 -7.09 -11.22
C LEU A 103 -0.09 -7.41 -12.19
N GLU A 104 -1.30 -7.56 -11.67
CA GLU A 104 -2.48 -7.80 -12.50
C GLU A 104 -2.76 -6.61 -13.42
N ILE A 105 -2.71 -5.39 -12.87
CA ILE A 105 -2.90 -4.18 -13.66
C ILE A 105 -1.86 -4.11 -14.77
N GLU A 106 -0.58 -4.31 -14.43
CA GLU A 106 0.51 -4.24 -15.39
C GLU A 106 0.35 -5.26 -16.51
N SER A 107 -0.15 -6.46 -16.19
CA SER A 107 -0.35 -7.51 -17.18
C SER A 107 -1.38 -7.13 -18.26
N LYS A 108 -2.27 -6.19 -17.94
CA LYS A 108 -3.34 -5.74 -18.85
C LYS A 108 -3.02 -4.41 -19.53
N MET A 109 -1.88 -3.80 -19.19
CA MET A 109 -1.49 -2.51 -19.75
C MET A 109 -0.62 -2.68 -20.99
N ASP A 110 -0.56 -1.60 -21.79
CA ASP A 110 0.39 -1.48 -22.87
C ASP A 110 1.80 -1.57 -22.28
N PRO A 111 2.70 -2.41 -22.84
CA PRO A 111 4.04 -2.59 -22.28
C PRO A 111 4.89 -1.33 -22.23
N PHE A 112 4.52 -0.30 -23.00
CA PHE A 112 5.24 0.98 -23.00
C PHE A 112 4.74 1.95 -21.92
N VAL A 113 3.63 1.63 -21.25
CA VAL A 113 3.09 2.47 -20.19
C VAL A 113 3.60 1.93 -18.85
N LYS A 114 4.07 2.84 -17.99
CA LYS A 114 4.57 2.49 -16.66
C LYS A 114 3.61 2.95 -15.59
N ILE A 115 3.43 2.13 -14.57
CA ILE A 115 2.69 2.51 -13.37
C ILE A 115 3.57 3.47 -12.58
N LYS A 116 3.00 4.61 -12.18
CA LYS A 116 3.72 5.59 -11.34
C LYS A 116 2.84 5.98 -10.17
N PRO A 117 3.38 5.93 -8.94
CA PRO A 117 2.63 6.40 -7.79
C PRO A 117 2.52 7.93 -7.83
N ASP A 118 1.33 8.44 -7.48
CA ASP A 118 1.06 9.87 -7.40
C ASP A 118 1.18 10.33 -5.95
N PHE A 119 2.36 10.80 -5.58
CA PHE A 119 2.60 11.31 -4.22
C PHE A 119 1.83 12.60 -3.94
N ASP A 120 1.48 13.37 -4.97
CA ASP A 120 0.65 14.57 -4.79
C ASP A 120 -0.75 14.23 -4.30
N ALA A 121 -1.28 13.09 -4.74
CA ALA A 121 -2.58 12.63 -4.25
C ALA A 121 -2.52 12.37 -2.73
N LEU A 122 -1.42 11.81 -2.25
CA LEU A 122 -1.24 11.55 -0.82
C LEU A 122 -1.17 12.85 -0.02
N GLU A 123 -0.48 13.87 -0.54
CA GLU A 123 -0.35 15.15 0.14
C GLU A 123 -1.69 15.88 0.29
N LYS A 124 -2.61 15.64 -0.64
CA LYS A 124 -3.94 16.27 -0.61
C LYS A 124 -4.93 15.56 0.30
N GLN A 125 -4.61 14.35 0.75
CA GLN A 125 -5.50 13.56 1.60
C GLN A 125 -5.35 13.97 3.04
N LYS A 126 -6.48 14.09 3.73
CA LYS A 126 -6.48 14.22 5.18
C LYS A 126 -6.46 12.81 5.78
N LYS A 127 -5.92 12.73 6.99
CA LYS A 127 -6.00 11.46 7.73
C LYS A 127 -7.46 11.08 7.96
N MET A 128 -7.73 9.79 7.87
CA MET A 128 -9.09 9.30 8.05
C MET A 128 -9.66 9.69 9.43
N GLY A 129 -8.84 9.61 10.47
CA GLY A 129 -9.28 10.01 11.81
C GLY A 129 -9.65 11.47 11.91
N GLU A 130 -8.95 12.34 11.20
CA GLU A 130 -9.25 13.77 11.18
C GLU A 130 -10.59 14.05 10.50
N LEU A 131 -10.92 13.28 9.47
CA LEU A 131 -12.21 13.42 8.77
C LEU A 131 -13.38 13.10 9.67
N TYR A 132 -13.23 12.11 10.55
CA TYR A 132 -14.31 11.70 11.44
C TYR A 132 -14.34 12.47 12.76
N SER A 133 -13.21 13.03 13.18
CA SER A 133 -13.15 13.77 14.45
C SER A 133 -13.48 15.23 14.31
N ASN A 134 -13.49 15.75 13.11
CA ASN A 134 -13.67 17.17 12.86
C ASN A 134 -15.11 17.46 12.51
N ASN A 135 -15.82 17.98 13.44
CA ASN A 135 -17.21 18.39 13.27
C ASN A 135 -17.32 19.87 12.99
#